data_a3739789c374d631426ede90f0c06caa
#
_entry.id   a3739789c374d631426ede90f0c06caa
#
_cell.length_a   1.000
_cell.length_b   1.000
_cell.length_c   1.000
_cell.angle_alpha   90.00
_cell.angle_beta   90.00
_cell.angle_gamma   90.00
#
_symmetry.space_group_name_H-M   'P 1'
#
loop_
_entity.id
_entity.type
_entity.pdbx_description
1 polymer ?
#
loop_
_entity_poly.entity_id
_entity_poly.type
_entity_poly.pdbx_seq_one_letter_code
_entity_poly.pdbx_strand_id
1 'polypeptide(L)'
;MIWITRSHVHVDRVACPWLITRFVDSDAEFLFVPKNQIEKVAKESGAIPFDAPGVELGHRDGRCSFESIILKYDLKDPGLLRLAKIVHAADVSEDIDSDPIARGLEAIASGYSLRFPDDLENLEGQFEVYDALYAWCRLDVVKVK
;
A
#
# COMPACT_ATOMS: atom_id res chain seq x y z
N MET A 1 -5.39 -9.28 -13.08
CA MET A 1 -6.68 -8.73 -12.62
C MET A 1 -6.62 -7.22 -12.56
N ILE A 2 -7.76 -6.58 -12.57
CA ILE A 2 -7.84 -5.11 -12.47
C ILE A 2 -8.18 -4.72 -11.04
N TRP A 3 -7.43 -3.77 -10.49
CA TRP A 3 -7.58 -3.26 -9.13
C TRP A 3 -7.82 -1.76 -9.21
N ILE A 4 -8.65 -1.21 -8.34
CA ILE A 4 -9.03 0.21 -8.40
C ILE A 4 -8.98 0.88 -7.04
N THR A 5 -8.43 2.10 -7.03
CA THR A 5 -8.42 2.96 -5.85
C THR A 5 -8.58 4.42 -6.27
N ARG A 6 -8.59 5.31 -5.31
CA ARG A 6 -8.70 6.74 -5.61
C ARG A 6 -7.38 7.31 -6.10
N SER A 7 -7.47 8.31 -6.96
CA SER A 7 -6.33 9.06 -7.47
C SER A 7 -5.58 9.82 -6.37
N HIS A 8 -4.40 10.33 -6.71
CA HIS A 8 -3.48 11.01 -5.80
C HIS A 8 -2.93 10.05 -4.75
N VAL A 9 -2.09 9.11 -5.23
CA VAL A 9 -1.51 8.06 -4.37
C VAL A 9 -0.63 8.65 -3.28
N HIS A 10 -0.68 8.03 -2.13
CA HIS A 10 0.16 8.31 -0.98
C HIS A 10 0.53 6.97 -0.35
N VAL A 11 0.99 6.91 0.90
CA VAL A 11 1.58 5.71 1.50
C VAL A 11 0.84 4.42 1.14
N ASP A 12 -0.39 4.24 1.61
CA ASP A 12 -1.12 2.97 1.45
C ASP A 12 -1.53 2.71 0.00
N ARG A 13 -1.82 3.75 -0.78
CA ARG A 13 -2.17 3.60 -2.19
C ARG A 13 -0.97 3.39 -3.11
N VAL A 14 0.24 3.31 -2.56
CA VAL A 14 1.45 2.83 -3.23
C VAL A 14 1.85 1.47 -2.66
N ALA A 15 1.84 1.34 -1.35
CA ALA A 15 2.21 0.10 -0.66
C ALA A 15 1.30 -1.06 -1.07
N CYS A 16 -0.01 -0.81 -1.18
CA CYS A 16 -0.96 -1.85 -1.58
C CYS A 16 -0.73 -2.36 -3.00
N PRO A 17 -0.57 -1.50 -4.04
CA PRO A 17 -0.19 -1.98 -5.37
C PRO A 17 1.11 -2.78 -5.38
N TRP A 18 2.12 -2.36 -4.63
CA TRP A 18 3.36 -3.10 -4.49
C TRP A 18 3.09 -4.50 -3.89
N LEU A 19 2.35 -4.58 -2.79
CA LEU A 19 1.99 -5.83 -2.12
C LEU A 19 1.22 -6.75 -3.06
N ILE A 20 0.22 -6.22 -3.74
CA ILE A 20 -0.60 -6.97 -4.68
C ILE A 20 0.28 -7.56 -5.79
N THR A 21 1.12 -6.74 -6.40
CA THR A 21 1.97 -7.15 -7.52
C THR A 21 2.99 -8.20 -7.11
N ARG A 22 3.58 -8.06 -5.92
CA ARG A 22 4.65 -8.96 -5.46
C ARG A 22 4.14 -10.27 -4.84
N PHE A 23 2.96 -10.27 -4.23
CA PHE A 23 2.51 -11.39 -3.40
C PHE A 23 1.15 -11.96 -3.78
N VAL A 24 0.33 -11.27 -4.56
CA VAL A 24 -1.05 -11.70 -4.84
C VAL A 24 -1.30 -11.91 -6.33
N ASP A 25 -0.92 -10.96 -7.16
CA ASP A 25 -1.26 -10.94 -8.59
C ASP A 25 -0.14 -10.25 -9.38
N SER A 26 0.76 -11.04 -9.94
CA SER A 26 1.91 -10.52 -10.68
C SER A 26 1.54 -9.77 -11.96
N ASP A 27 0.33 -9.99 -12.48
CA ASP A 27 -0.19 -9.33 -13.67
C ASP A 27 -1.20 -8.23 -13.34
N ALA A 28 -1.17 -7.71 -12.11
CA ALA A 28 -2.10 -6.70 -11.66
C ALA A 28 -2.03 -5.42 -12.51
N GLU A 29 -3.20 -4.89 -12.85
CA GLU A 29 -3.35 -3.59 -13.49
C GLU A 29 -4.10 -2.68 -12.52
N PHE A 30 -3.69 -1.42 -12.42
CA PHE A 30 -4.25 -0.48 -11.47
C PHE A 30 -4.94 0.68 -12.14
N LEU A 31 -6.16 0.98 -11.68
CA LEU A 31 -6.94 2.14 -12.09
C LEU A 31 -7.02 3.14 -10.94
N PHE A 32 -6.79 4.41 -11.26
CA PHE A 32 -6.87 5.49 -10.29
C PHE A 32 -7.94 6.48 -10.74
N VAL A 33 -8.99 6.63 -9.93
CA VAL A 33 -10.14 7.47 -10.27
C VAL A 33 -10.52 8.34 -9.07
N PRO A 34 -11.29 9.42 -9.28
CA PRO A 34 -11.82 10.19 -8.16
C PRO A 34 -12.63 9.29 -7.22
N LYS A 35 -12.59 9.59 -5.92
CA LYS A 35 -13.24 8.81 -4.88
C LYS A 35 -14.70 8.46 -5.20
N ASN A 36 -15.46 9.41 -5.75
CA ASN A 36 -16.87 9.23 -6.07
C ASN A 36 -17.11 8.39 -7.33
N GLN A 37 -16.07 7.98 -8.04
CA GLN A 37 -16.15 7.16 -9.26
C GLN A 37 -15.79 5.69 -9.02
N ILE A 38 -15.23 5.36 -7.86
CA ILE A 38 -14.69 4.00 -7.58
C ILE A 38 -15.77 2.93 -7.74
N GLU A 39 -16.92 3.11 -7.10
CA GLU A 39 -18.00 2.12 -7.14
C GLU A 39 -18.49 1.88 -8.56
N LYS A 40 -18.73 2.97 -9.31
CA LYS A 40 -19.21 2.90 -10.68
C LYS A 40 -18.21 2.19 -11.60
N VAL A 41 -16.96 2.61 -11.58
CA VAL A 41 -15.92 2.05 -12.44
C VAL A 41 -15.63 0.60 -12.06
N ALA A 42 -15.65 0.25 -10.77
CA ALA A 42 -15.48 -1.12 -10.30
C ALA A 42 -16.56 -2.05 -10.87
N LYS A 43 -17.82 -1.60 -10.85
CA LYS A 43 -18.94 -2.38 -11.41
C LYS A 43 -18.82 -2.56 -12.92
N GLU A 44 -18.42 -1.52 -13.64
CA GLU A 44 -18.28 -1.56 -15.10
C GLU A 44 -17.11 -2.41 -15.56
N SER A 45 -15.99 -2.38 -14.86
CA SER A 45 -14.74 -3.03 -15.26
C SER A 45 -14.48 -4.38 -14.57
N GLY A 46 -15.21 -4.69 -13.52
CA GLY A 46 -14.93 -5.85 -12.67
C GLY A 46 -13.71 -5.66 -11.78
N ALA A 47 -13.22 -4.44 -11.63
CA ALA A 47 -12.03 -4.13 -10.81
C ALA A 47 -12.31 -4.36 -9.33
N ILE A 48 -11.27 -4.81 -8.61
CA ILE A 48 -11.32 -5.03 -7.17
C ILE A 48 -10.91 -3.73 -6.48
N PRO A 49 -11.80 -3.11 -5.67
CA PRO A 49 -11.45 -1.87 -4.98
C PRO A 49 -10.59 -2.11 -3.75
N PHE A 50 -9.66 -1.19 -3.49
CA PHE A 50 -8.83 -1.21 -2.29
C PHE A 50 -8.57 0.24 -1.82
N ASP A 51 -8.24 0.37 -0.54
CA ASP A 51 -7.97 1.66 0.12
C ASP A 51 -9.01 2.73 -0.22
N ALA A 52 -10.26 2.36 -0.03
CA ALA A 52 -11.41 3.24 -0.25
C ALA A 52 -12.42 3.04 0.89
N PRO A 53 -13.27 4.04 1.15
CA PRO A 53 -14.27 3.92 2.22
C PRO A 53 -15.23 2.76 1.99
N GLY A 54 -15.47 1.95 3.02
CA GLY A 54 -16.47 0.90 3.02
C GLY A 54 -16.12 -0.36 2.24
N VAL A 55 -14.90 -0.46 1.67
CA VAL A 55 -14.51 -1.66 0.95
C VAL A 55 -13.80 -2.66 1.87
N GLU A 56 -13.85 -3.96 1.51
CA GLU A 56 -13.21 -5.01 2.30
C GLU A 56 -11.71 -4.79 2.45
N LEU A 57 -11.04 -4.40 1.36
CA LEU A 57 -9.60 -4.17 1.34
C LEU A 57 -9.26 -2.71 1.67
N GLY A 58 -9.95 -2.16 2.67
CA GLY A 58 -9.74 -0.79 3.15
C GLY A 58 -9.35 -0.77 4.63
N HIS A 59 -9.41 0.43 5.22
CA HIS A 59 -9.20 0.59 6.66
C HIS A 59 -10.36 -0.04 7.44
N ARG A 60 -10.07 -1.04 8.26
CA ARG A 60 -11.09 -1.77 9.03
C ARG A 60 -10.50 -2.27 10.35
N ASP A 61 -11.30 -2.15 11.42
CA ASP A 61 -10.94 -2.71 12.72
C ASP A 61 -9.53 -2.34 13.19
N GLY A 62 -9.16 -1.07 13.01
CA GLY A 62 -7.85 -0.56 13.40
C GLY A 62 -6.71 -0.90 12.43
N ARG A 63 -6.99 -1.60 11.33
CA ARG A 63 -6.00 -1.97 10.32
C ARG A 63 -5.99 -0.94 9.18
N CYS A 64 -4.81 -0.69 8.62
CA CYS A 64 -4.71 0.02 7.35
C CYS A 64 -5.01 -0.96 6.19
N SER A 65 -5.15 -0.43 4.97
CA SER A 65 -5.51 -1.26 3.81
C SER A 65 -4.46 -2.33 3.50
N PHE A 66 -3.17 -2.02 3.67
CA PHE A 66 -2.08 -2.97 3.52
C PHE A 66 -2.28 -4.19 4.43
N GLU A 67 -2.60 -3.95 5.70
CA GLU A 67 -2.88 -5.02 6.66
C GLU A 67 -4.15 -5.81 6.31
N SER A 68 -5.17 -5.15 5.78
CA SER A 68 -6.40 -5.83 5.35
C SER A 68 -6.14 -6.80 4.19
N ILE A 69 -5.26 -6.42 3.25
CA ILE A 69 -4.87 -7.30 2.14
C ILE A 69 -4.08 -8.51 2.65
N ILE A 70 -3.13 -8.29 3.57
CA ILE A 70 -2.37 -9.38 4.19
C ILE A 70 -3.32 -10.40 4.83
N LEU A 71 -4.31 -9.91 5.56
CA LEU A 71 -5.30 -10.78 6.22
C LEU A 71 -6.15 -11.53 5.20
N LYS A 72 -6.64 -10.85 4.19
CA LYS A 72 -7.50 -11.45 3.15
C LYS A 72 -6.83 -12.62 2.43
N TYR A 73 -5.56 -12.45 2.09
CA TYR A 73 -4.80 -13.43 1.32
C TYR A 73 -3.92 -14.33 2.18
N ASP A 74 -4.08 -14.25 3.51
CA ASP A 74 -3.39 -15.11 4.49
C ASP A 74 -1.87 -15.12 4.26
N LEU A 75 -1.29 -13.94 4.09
CA LEU A 75 0.15 -13.78 3.86
C LEU A 75 0.89 -13.82 5.20
N LYS A 76 1.89 -14.68 5.32
CA LYS A 76 2.58 -14.95 6.60
C LYS A 76 4.09 -14.70 6.58
N ASP A 77 4.62 -14.12 5.51
CA ASP A 77 6.04 -13.83 5.43
C ASP A 77 6.47 -12.86 6.53
N PRO A 78 7.44 -13.22 7.41
CA PRO A 78 7.85 -12.37 8.53
C PRO A 78 8.36 -10.98 8.11
N GLY A 79 9.10 -10.90 7.00
CA GLY A 79 9.57 -9.61 6.47
C GLY A 79 8.41 -8.73 6.05
N LEU A 80 7.39 -9.33 5.43
CA LEU A 80 6.19 -8.62 5.02
C LEU A 80 5.40 -8.10 6.23
N LEU A 81 5.29 -8.91 7.28
CA LEU A 81 4.61 -8.49 8.51
C LEU A 81 5.37 -7.35 9.21
N ARG A 82 6.70 -7.34 9.12
CA ARG A 82 7.52 -6.23 9.62
C ARG A 82 7.26 -4.95 8.80
N LEU A 83 7.20 -5.09 7.48
CA LEU A 83 6.88 -3.97 6.58
C LEU A 83 5.48 -3.41 6.87
N ALA A 84 4.52 -4.27 7.17
CA ALA A 84 3.16 -3.86 7.49
C ALA A 84 3.10 -2.91 8.68
N LYS A 85 3.95 -3.10 9.68
CA LYS A 85 4.03 -2.20 10.84
C LYS A 85 4.51 -0.81 10.43
N ILE A 86 5.50 -0.75 9.53
CA ILE A 86 6.03 0.51 9.03
C ILE A 86 4.96 1.25 8.20
N VAL A 87 4.31 0.53 7.30
CA VAL A 87 3.25 1.09 6.44
C VAL A 87 2.09 1.62 7.29
N HIS A 88 1.64 0.84 8.27
CA HIS A 88 0.58 1.26 9.19
C HIS A 88 0.96 2.56 9.89
N ALA A 89 2.15 2.61 10.48
CA ALA A 89 2.60 3.80 11.21
C ALA A 89 2.73 5.02 10.30
N ALA A 90 3.18 4.84 9.07
CA ALA A 90 3.32 5.93 8.11
C ALA A 90 1.97 6.43 7.58
N ASP A 91 0.98 5.54 7.45
CA ASP A 91 -0.32 5.86 6.87
C ASP A 91 -1.32 6.39 7.90
N VAL A 92 -1.26 5.90 9.14
CA VAL A 92 -2.17 6.29 10.22
C VAL A 92 -1.48 7.33 11.10
N SER A 93 -1.89 8.60 10.94
CA SER A 93 -1.18 9.73 11.57
C SER A 93 -1.04 9.64 13.09
N GLU A 94 -2.03 9.07 13.77
CA GLU A 94 -1.99 8.89 15.23
C GLU A 94 -0.88 7.93 15.65
N ASP A 95 -0.46 7.04 14.76
CA ASP A 95 0.51 5.99 15.06
C ASP A 95 1.89 6.25 14.45
N ILE A 96 2.12 7.45 13.93
CA ILE A 96 3.36 7.79 13.20
C ILE A 96 4.64 7.53 14.02
N ASP A 97 4.58 7.66 15.30
CA ASP A 97 5.72 7.45 16.19
C ASP A 97 5.83 6.02 16.74
N SER A 98 4.93 5.12 16.33
CA SER A 98 4.98 3.71 16.75
C SER A 98 6.11 2.93 16.06
N ASP A 99 6.68 3.47 14.98
CA ASP A 99 7.82 2.89 14.29
C ASP A 99 8.77 3.99 13.83
N PRO A 100 10.09 3.87 14.15
CA PRO A 100 11.05 4.94 13.83
C PRO A 100 11.24 5.18 12.32
N ILE A 101 10.91 4.22 11.47
CA ILE A 101 11.08 4.35 10.00
C ILE A 101 9.89 5.06 9.36
N ALA A 102 8.75 5.09 10.01
CA ALA A 102 7.49 5.58 9.44
C ALA A 102 7.57 7.03 8.94
N ARG A 103 8.17 7.92 9.69
CA ARG A 103 8.30 9.32 9.27
C ARG A 103 9.13 9.47 8.00
N GLY A 104 10.17 8.66 7.85
CA GLY A 104 10.99 8.63 6.63
C GLY A 104 10.18 8.15 5.42
N LEU A 105 9.41 7.10 5.60
CA LEU A 105 8.56 6.57 4.52
C LEU A 105 7.50 7.60 4.11
N GLU A 106 6.87 8.26 5.07
CA GLU A 106 5.88 9.29 4.81
C GLU A 106 6.50 10.47 4.06
N ALA A 107 7.71 10.89 4.44
CA ALA A 107 8.42 11.96 3.77
C ALA A 107 8.75 11.60 2.31
N ILE A 108 9.17 10.37 2.06
CA ILE A 108 9.44 9.86 0.71
C ILE A 108 8.15 9.87 -0.12
N ALA A 109 7.04 9.41 0.45
CA ALA A 109 5.74 9.40 -0.24
C ALA A 109 5.33 10.83 -0.62
N SER A 110 5.49 11.79 0.28
CA SER A 110 5.18 13.19 0.01
C SER A 110 6.07 13.75 -1.09
N GLY A 111 7.37 13.43 -1.07
CA GLY A 111 8.32 13.85 -2.10
C GLY A 111 7.98 13.31 -3.48
N TYR A 112 7.58 12.06 -3.56
CA TYR A 112 7.14 11.46 -4.83
C TYR A 112 5.87 12.12 -5.37
N SER A 113 4.92 12.46 -4.50
CA SER A 113 3.70 13.16 -4.91
C SER A 113 4.00 14.55 -5.50
N LEU A 114 5.02 15.23 -4.97
CA LEU A 114 5.46 16.52 -5.51
C LEU A 114 6.15 16.39 -6.86
N ARG A 115 6.95 15.33 -7.05
CA ARG A 115 7.71 15.11 -8.28
C ARG A 115 6.90 14.50 -9.41
N PHE A 116 5.95 13.64 -9.08
CA PHE A 116 5.20 12.83 -10.04
C PHE A 116 3.70 12.96 -9.79
N PRO A 117 3.05 13.97 -10.38
CA PRO A 117 1.58 14.11 -10.26
C PRO A 117 0.80 12.97 -10.88
N ASP A 118 1.37 12.28 -11.88
CA ASP A 118 0.75 11.11 -12.48
C ASP A 118 0.90 9.89 -11.56
N ASP A 119 -0.21 9.25 -11.22
CA ASP A 119 -0.23 8.16 -10.26
C ASP A 119 0.59 6.94 -10.71
N LEU A 120 0.54 6.58 -12.01
CA LEU A 120 1.31 5.45 -12.52
C LEU A 120 2.82 5.71 -12.47
N GLU A 121 3.26 6.90 -12.85
CA GLU A 121 4.68 7.26 -12.76
C GLU A 121 5.17 7.27 -11.32
N ASN A 122 4.35 7.81 -10.41
CA ASN A 122 4.62 7.82 -8.99
C ASN A 122 4.80 6.39 -8.46
N LEU A 123 3.85 5.54 -8.79
CA LEU A 123 3.84 4.13 -8.40
C LEU A 123 5.09 3.39 -8.86
N GLU A 124 5.41 3.52 -10.15
CA GLU A 124 6.58 2.86 -10.75
C GLU A 124 7.88 3.26 -10.05
N GLY A 125 8.04 4.54 -9.74
CA GLY A 125 9.22 5.04 -9.02
C GLY A 125 9.32 4.47 -7.61
N GLN A 126 8.21 4.41 -6.90
CA GLN A 126 8.21 3.97 -5.51
C GLN A 126 8.31 2.45 -5.34
N PHE A 127 8.03 1.66 -6.36
CA PHE A 127 8.16 0.19 -6.25
C PHE A 127 9.57 -0.21 -5.85
N GLU A 128 10.60 0.46 -6.38
CA GLU A 128 11.98 0.20 -5.99
C GLU A 128 12.24 0.54 -4.52
N VAL A 129 11.61 1.61 -4.03
CA VAL A 129 11.72 1.99 -2.61
C VAL A 129 11.15 0.88 -1.72
N TYR A 130 9.98 0.34 -2.07
CA TYR A 130 9.37 -0.75 -1.30
C TYR A 130 10.13 -2.05 -1.43
N ASP A 131 10.69 -2.37 -2.59
CA ASP A 131 11.55 -3.53 -2.75
C ASP A 131 12.77 -3.45 -1.81
N ALA A 132 13.41 -2.28 -1.74
CA ALA A 132 14.56 -2.06 -0.87
C ALA A 132 14.16 -2.13 0.61
N LEU A 133 13.05 -1.51 0.97
CA LEU A 133 12.56 -1.52 2.36
C LEU A 133 12.16 -2.94 2.79
N TYR A 134 11.52 -3.70 1.91
CA TYR A 134 11.19 -5.09 2.18
C TYR A 134 12.44 -5.95 2.40
N ALA A 135 13.47 -5.76 1.58
CA ALA A 135 14.75 -6.47 1.76
C ALA A 135 15.35 -6.17 3.13
N TRP A 136 15.30 -4.90 3.56
CA TRP A 136 15.75 -4.51 4.90
C TRP A 136 14.89 -5.18 6.00
N CYS A 137 13.57 -5.23 5.81
CA CYS A 137 12.68 -5.88 6.76
C CYS A 137 13.00 -7.36 6.95
N ARG A 138 13.34 -8.06 5.87
CA ARG A 138 13.76 -9.47 5.94
C ARG A 138 15.03 -9.65 6.77
N LEU A 139 15.98 -8.74 6.62
CA LEU A 139 17.20 -8.75 7.42
C LEU A 139 16.90 -8.43 8.88
N ASP A 140 16.07 -7.43 9.13
CA ASP A 140 15.72 -6.97 10.47
C ASP A 140 15.07 -8.07 11.32
N VAL A 141 14.13 -8.82 10.76
CA VAL A 141 13.44 -9.90 11.50
C VAL A 141 14.38 -11.05 11.85
N VAL A 142 15.43 -11.28 11.07
CA VAL A 142 16.45 -12.29 11.39
C VAL A 142 17.34 -11.80 12.52
N LYS A 143 17.70 -10.50 12.57
CA LYS A 143 18.54 -9.91 13.61
C LYS A 143 17.90 -9.87 14.98
N VAL A 144 16.59 -9.82 15.06
CA VAL A 144 15.83 -9.68 16.30
C VAL A 144 15.78 -10.97 17.12
N LYS A 145 16.31 -12.05 16.63
CA LYS A 145 16.34 -13.32 17.35
C LYS A 145 17.37 -13.32 18.51
#